data_94378a0aec5bf4f9120d19cdd823628e
#
_entry.id   94378a0aec5bf4f9120d19cdd823628e
#
_cell.length_a   1.000
_cell.length_b   1.000
_cell.length_c   1.000
_cell.angle_alpha   90.00
_cell.angle_beta   90.00
_cell.angle_gamma   90.00
#
_symmetry.space_group_name_H-M   'P 1'
#
loop_
_entity.id
_entity.type
_entity.pdbx_description
1 polymer ?
#
loop_
_entity_poly.entity_id
_entity_poly.type
_entity_poly.pdbx_seq_one_letter_code
_entity_poly.pdbx_strand_id
1 'polypeptide(L)'
;GKSAATPKQQAPSKQTSKPAAKKKAASGGININLPFLGGSKIKQKELTIITRQLATLIGSGLPLLRALKVLEQQRKGGAAKVLSKVASEIEQGALFSEALAKFPSSFPKIYVAMVKAGEAGGALESVLSRLAEFMEKEAKLKGKIKSAMAYPAVVVVVMIGILTFIMVKIVPTFTKIFEDMEVGDLPATTVLLIKISKLMAERSYLIVAFIFGLVILYRVATKIKFTKYLIDKVKLRLFIFGPVISKTIIARFARTFATLITSGVPILQSLQIVRDTVGNEVIANAINEIRNRVREGEGISGIMLRTGAFPPMVTNMIAVGEETGAMDAMLEKVADAYEAEVDAAVAAMTSMLEPILIVCLGVVVGFIVISLFMPLIKIALSLSGGAGEGGGGGGE
;
A
#
# COMPACT_ATOMS: atom_id res chain seq x y z
N GLY A 1 -16.94 7.51 85.39
CA GLY A 1 -18.32 7.26 85.77
C GLY A 1 -19.08 6.55 84.65
N LYS A 2 -19.52 5.35 84.96
CA LYS A 2 -20.80 4.69 84.63
C LYS A 2 -21.27 4.74 83.19
N SER A 3 -21.64 3.74 82.51
CA SER A 3 -22.24 2.43 82.78
C SER A 3 -23.00 2.02 81.56
N ALA A 4 -22.67 0.89 81.02
CA ALA A 4 -23.51 -0.26 80.67
C ALA A 4 -24.92 -0.03 80.13
N ALA A 5 -25.22 -0.65 78.98
CA ALA A 5 -26.22 -1.72 78.87
C ALA A 5 -26.46 -2.14 77.37
N THR A 6 -26.08 -3.39 77.08
CA THR A 6 -26.80 -4.29 76.15
C THR A 6 -28.02 -4.82 76.93
N PRO A 7 -29.14 -5.40 76.45
CA PRO A 7 -29.26 -6.26 75.26
C PRO A 7 -30.62 -6.18 74.52
N LYS A 8 -30.85 -6.84 73.39
CA LYS A 8 -31.78 -7.98 73.22
C LYS A 8 -31.95 -8.39 71.73
N GLN A 9 -31.74 -9.67 71.55
CA GLN A 9 -32.18 -10.48 70.42
C GLN A 9 -33.69 -10.41 70.16
N GLN A 10 -34.05 -10.47 68.92
CA GLN A 10 -35.23 -11.21 68.41
C GLN A 10 -35.09 -11.52 66.94
N ALA A 11 -35.01 -12.80 66.59
CA ALA A 11 -35.34 -13.40 65.32
C ALA A 11 -36.72 -14.10 65.47
N PRO A 12 -37.29 -14.75 64.45
CA PRO A 12 -37.29 -14.56 63.00
C PRO A 12 -38.72 -14.46 62.38
N SER A 13 -38.90 -13.99 61.22
CA SER A 13 -40.13 -14.37 60.47
C SER A 13 -39.74 -14.62 58.93
N LYS A 14 -40.00 -15.87 58.58
CA LYS A 14 -39.99 -16.35 57.19
C LYS A 14 -41.08 -15.65 56.37
N GLN A 15 -40.74 -15.08 55.22
CA GLN A 15 -41.67 -14.98 54.09
C GLN A 15 -40.96 -15.33 52.80
N THR A 16 -41.48 -16.41 52.21
CA THR A 16 -41.21 -16.96 50.91
C THR A 16 -41.69 -16.02 49.80
N SER A 17 -40.82 -15.65 48.89
CA SER A 17 -41.23 -15.19 47.55
C SER A 17 -40.31 -15.73 46.49
N LYS A 18 -40.90 -16.37 45.47
CA LYS A 18 -40.32 -17.05 44.32
C LYS A 18 -39.32 -16.20 43.55
N PRO A 19 -38.27 -16.79 42.93
CA PRO A 19 -37.41 -16.11 41.99
C PRO A 19 -38.03 -16.05 40.61
N ALA A 20 -38.20 -14.84 40.09
CA ALA A 20 -38.55 -14.59 38.69
C ALA A 20 -37.36 -14.98 37.79
N ALA A 21 -37.58 -15.93 36.93
CA ALA A 21 -36.64 -16.36 35.90
C ALA A 21 -36.38 -15.25 34.87
N LYS A 22 -35.23 -14.58 34.95
CA LYS A 22 -34.71 -13.78 33.85
C LYS A 22 -34.24 -14.72 32.71
N LYS A 23 -34.97 -14.77 31.63
CA LYS A 23 -34.55 -15.36 30.35
C LYS A 23 -33.28 -14.66 29.91
N LYS A 24 -32.12 -15.34 29.98
CA LYS A 24 -30.92 -14.99 29.24
C LYS A 24 -31.21 -15.27 27.78
N ALA A 25 -31.32 -14.20 26.97
CA ALA A 25 -31.24 -14.32 25.54
C ALA A 25 -29.83 -14.82 25.19
N ALA A 26 -29.75 -16.05 24.72
CA ALA A 26 -28.56 -16.61 24.13
C ALA A 26 -28.36 -15.96 22.76
N SER A 27 -27.53 -14.92 22.68
CA SER A 27 -26.95 -14.51 21.39
C SER A 27 -25.91 -15.57 21.04
N GLY A 28 -26.32 -16.54 20.27
CA GLY A 28 -25.46 -17.51 19.63
C GLY A 28 -24.66 -16.83 18.52
N GLY A 29 -23.63 -16.06 18.92
CA GLY A 29 -22.56 -15.69 18.02
C GLY A 29 -21.80 -16.95 17.64
N ILE A 30 -21.95 -17.40 16.40
CA ILE A 30 -21.15 -18.47 15.83
C ILE A 30 -19.69 -17.96 15.83
N ASN A 31 -18.94 -18.34 16.86
CA ASN A 31 -17.49 -18.21 16.90
C ASN A 31 -16.92 -19.23 15.91
N ILE A 32 -16.88 -18.84 14.62
CA ILE A 32 -16.13 -19.56 13.61
C ILE A 32 -14.65 -19.29 13.90
N ASN A 33 -14.10 -20.08 14.80
CA ASN A 33 -12.66 -20.17 15.02
C ASN A 33 -12.07 -20.88 13.78
N LEU A 34 -11.80 -20.10 12.73
CA LEU A 34 -11.06 -20.56 11.54
C LEU A 34 -9.57 -20.62 11.93
N PRO A 35 -9.00 -21.80 12.23
CA PRO A 35 -7.60 -21.90 12.66
C PRO A 35 -6.59 -21.56 11.58
N PHE A 36 -7.06 -21.23 10.36
CA PHE A 36 -6.21 -20.97 9.18
C PHE A 36 -5.96 -19.47 8.89
N LEU A 37 -6.64 -18.52 9.55
CA LEU A 37 -6.51 -17.08 9.27
C LEU A 37 -5.85 -16.25 10.38
N GLY A 38 -5.25 -16.86 11.38
CA GLY A 38 -4.65 -16.17 12.53
C GLY A 38 -3.19 -16.49 12.75
N GLY A 39 -2.35 -16.53 11.72
CA GLY A 39 -0.90 -16.54 11.89
C GLY A 39 -0.48 -15.28 12.66
N SER A 40 0.11 -15.46 13.86
CA SER A 40 0.66 -14.36 14.66
C SER A 40 1.69 -13.62 13.82
N LYS A 41 1.37 -12.39 13.40
CA LYS A 41 2.22 -11.56 12.55
C LYS A 41 2.37 -10.18 13.16
N ILE A 42 3.58 -9.64 13.14
CA ILE A 42 3.86 -8.24 13.47
C ILE A 42 3.67 -7.40 12.20
N LYS A 43 2.89 -6.32 12.31
CA LYS A 43 2.73 -5.36 11.21
C LYS A 43 4.00 -4.55 11.03
N GLN A 44 4.33 -4.16 9.79
CA GLN A 44 5.57 -3.42 9.46
C GLN A 44 5.78 -2.17 10.33
N LYS A 45 4.73 -1.35 10.53
CA LYS A 45 4.83 -0.16 11.40
C LYS A 45 5.13 -0.51 12.85
N GLU A 46 4.53 -1.57 13.35
CA GLU A 46 4.74 -2.05 14.71
C GLU A 46 6.14 -2.64 14.87
N LEU A 47 6.62 -3.38 13.86
CA LEU A 47 7.98 -3.90 13.84
C LEU A 47 9.02 -2.77 13.88
N THR A 48 8.82 -1.67 13.14
CA THR A 48 9.71 -0.50 13.20
C THR A 48 9.82 0.06 14.62
N ILE A 49 8.69 0.20 15.31
CA ILE A 49 8.66 0.69 16.70
C ILE A 49 9.35 -0.29 17.65
N ILE A 50 9.05 -1.59 17.51
CA ILE A 50 9.68 -2.65 18.32
C ILE A 50 11.19 -2.65 18.13
N THR A 51 11.66 -2.54 16.88
CA THR A 51 13.09 -2.52 16.57
C THR A 51 13.79 -1.32 17.18
N ARG A 52 13.21 -0.12 17.11
CA ARG A 52 13.76 1.08 17.75
C ARG A 52 13.83 0.93 19.26
N GLN A 53 12.75 0.44 19.90
CA GLN A 53 12.73 0.18 21.31
C GLN A 53 13.74 -0.89 21.73
N LEU A 54 13.86 -1.98 20.96
CA LEU A 54 14.85 -3.02 21.20
C LEU A 54 16.28 -2.47 21.10
N ALA A 55 16.58 -1.69 20.07
CA ALA A 55 17.88 -1.02 19.92
C ALA A 55 18.19 -0.13 21.12
N THR A 56 17.22 0.67 21.61
CA THR A 56 17.39 1.53 22.77
C THR A 56 17.64 0.73 24.06
N LEU A 57 16.88 -0.36 24.27
CA LEU A 57 17.04 -1.20 25.45
C LEU A 57 18.41 -1.92 25.47
N ILE A 58 18.84 -2.45 24.34
CA ILE A 58 20.15 -3.09 24.20
C ILE A 58 21.28 -2.06 24.36
N GLY A 59 21.15 -0.88 23.73
CA GLY A 59 22.10 0.23 23.86
C GLY A 59 22.20 0.79 25.29
N SER A 60 21.18 0.61 26.14
CA SER A 60 21.25 0.92 27.55
C SER A 60 21.85 -0.21 28.41
N GLY A 61 22.38 -1.28 27.79
CA GLY A 61 23.00 -2.41 28.45
C GLY A 61 22.03 -3.49 28.95
N LEU A 62 20.74 -3.43 28.58
CA LEU A 62 19.79 -4.45 29.00
C LEU A 62 20.03 -5.75 28.20
N PRO A 63 20.15 -6.93 28.87
CA PRO A 63 20.30 -8.20 28.16
C PRO A 63 19.15 -8.47 27.19
N LEU A 64 19.48 -9.04 26.01
CA LEU A 64 18.54 -9.27 24.90
C LEU A 64 17.24 -9.95 25.33
N LEU A 65 17.35 -11.04 26.08
CA LEU A 65 16.20 -11.79 26.55
C LEU A 65 15.27 -10.93 27.44
N ARG A 66 15.86 -10.13 28.32
CA ARG A 66 15.09 -9.22 29.20
C ARG A 66 14.42 -8.11 28.39
N ALA A 67 15.12 -7.55 27.40
CA ALA A 67 14.57 -6.55 26.50
C ALA A 67 13.35 -7.10 25.70
N LEU A 68 13.45 -8.32 25.17
CA LEU A 68 12.36 -8.99 24.47
C LEU A 68 11.15 -9.23 25.39
N LYS A 69 11.35 -9.66 26.63
CA LYS A 69 10.26 -9.85 27.61
C LYS A 69 9.57 -8.53 27.99
N VAL A 70 10.32 -7.45 28.13
CA VAL A 70 9.76 -6.10 28.38
C VAL A 70 8.89 -5.68 27.20
N LEU A 71 9.37 -5.87 25.96
CA LEU A 71 8.61 -5.53 24.77
C LEU A 71 7.38 -6.42 24.57
N GLU A 72 7.46 -7.71 24.91
CA GLU A 72 6.32 -8.64 24.92
C GLU A 72 5.19 -8.12 25.81
N GLN A 73 5.52 -7.73 27.06
CA GLN A 73 4.54 -7.24 28.05
C GLN A 73 3.86 -5.94 27.62
N GLN A 74 4.56 -5.09 26.88
CA GLN A 74 4.03 -3.82 26.35
C GLN A 74 3.11 -4.00 25.13
N ARG A 75 3.05 -5.19 24.54
CA ARG A 75 2.32 -5.48 23.31
C ARG A 75 1.11 -6.36 23.55
N LYS A 76 0.18 -6.36 22.57
CA LYS A 76 -1.02 -7.21 22.60
C LYS A 76 -1.14 -7.97 21.28
N GLY A 77 -1.88 -9.05 21.27
CA GLY A 77 -2.22 -9.79 20.05
C GLY A 77 -1.06 -10.50 19.38
N GLY A 78 -0.91 -10.33 18.06
CA GLY A 78 0.08 -11.05 17.25
C GLY A 78 1.53 -10.73 17.59
N ALA A 79 1.83 -9.47 17.91
CA ALA A 79 3.18 -9.04 18.23
C ALA A 79 3.67 -9.65 19.56
N ALA A 80 2.85 -9.61 20.62
CA ALA A 80 3.19 -10.26 21.89
C ALA A 80 3.48 -11.75 21.69
N LYS A 81 2.61 -12.46 20.95
CA LYS A 81 2.80 -13.90 20.68
C LYS A 81 4.09 -14.22 19.92
N VAL A 82 4.47 -13.37 18.96
CA VAL A 82 5.72 -13.58 18.19
C VAL A 82 6.92 -13.30 19.08
N LEU A 83 6.92 -12.19 19.84
CA LEU A 83 8.01 -11.85 20.77
C LEU A 83 8.19 -12.90 21.86
N SER A 84 7.09 -13.41 22.42
CA SER A 84 7.11 -14.52 23.41
C SER A 84 7.79 -15.77 22.84
N LYS A 85 7.43 -16.15 21.60
CA LYS A 85 8.05 -17.32 20.97
C LYS A 85 9.52 -17.09 20.66
N VAL A 86 9.90 -15.91 20.17
CA VAL A 86 11.32 -15.56 19.93
C VAL A 86 12.11 -15.60 21.26
N ALA A 87 11.56 -15.03 22.33
CA ALA A 87 12.19 -15.10 23.66
C ALA A 87 12.37 -16.54 24.15
N SER A 88 11.35 -17.39 23.99
CA SER A 88 11.41 -18.80 24.34
C SER A 88 12.46 -19.59 23.56
N GLU A 89 12.63 -19.31 22.26
CA GLU A 89 13.69 -19.93 21.44
C GLU A 89 15.09 -19.57 21.95
N ILE A 90 15.30 -18.30 22.32
CA ILE A 90 16.57 -17.83 22.89
C ILE A 90 16.83 -18.45 24.27
N GLU A 91 15.79 -18.59 25.11
CA GLU A 91 15.91 -19.30 26.40
C GLU A 91 16.32 -20.77 26.24
N GLN A 92 15.95 -21.40 25.11
CA GLN A 92 16.35 -22.76 24.74
C GLN A 92 17.74 -22.83 24.11
N GLY A 93 18.44 -21.71 23.97
CA GLY A 93 19.81 -21.65 23.47
C GLY A 93 19.93 -21.38 21.96
N ALA A 94 18.84 -21.07 21.26
CA ALA A 94 18.90 -20.67 19.85
C ALA A 94 19.53 -19.28 19.70
N LEU A 95 20.25 -19.05 18.59
CA LEU A 95 20.70 -17.72 18.22
C LEU A 95 19.51 -16.80 17.93
N PHE A 96 19.64 -15.51 18.20
CA PHE A 96 18.56 -14.54 17.96
C PHE A 96 18.15 -14.50 16.49
N SER A 97 19.12 -14.51 15.58
CA SER A 97 18.88 -14.58 14.12
C SER A 97 18.12 -15.84 13.71
N GLU A 98 18.40 -17.00 14.33
CA GLU A 98 17.68 -18.26 14.08
C GLU A 98 16.24 -18.21 14.60
N ALA A 99 16.04 -17.69 15.80
CA ALA A 99 14.73 -17.49 16.39
C ALA A 99 13.85 -16.58 15.50
N LEU A 100 14.41 -15.48 14.99
CA LEU A 100 13.72 -14.56 14.07
C LEU A 100 13.40 -15.23 12.73
N ALA A 101 14.29 -16.05 12.18
CA ALA A 101 14.11 -16.74 10.91
C ALA A 101 12.89 -17.68 10.89
N LYS A 102 12.45 -18.17 12.06
CA LYS A 102 11.24 -18.99 12.20
C LYS A 102 9.94 -18.20 11.92
N PHE A 103 10.00 -16.86 11.87
CA PHE A 103 8.85 -15.99 11.65
C PHE A 103 9.01 -15.08 10.40
N PRO A 104 9.16 -15.64 9.18
CA PRO A 104 9.46 -14.86 7.95
C PRO A 104 8.35 -13.89 7.55
N SER A 105 7.12 -14.10 8.02
CA SER A 105 5.99 -13.17 7.82
C SER A 105 6.09 -11.90 8.66
N SER A 106 6.87 -11.93 9.76
CA SER A 106 7.10 -10.81 10.68
C SER A 106 8.46 -10.16 10.44
N PHE A 107 9.51 -10.95 10.26
CA PHE A 107 10.88 -10.47 10.10
C PHE A 107 11.35 -10.68 8.65
N PRO A 108 11.55 -9.59 7.88
CA PRO A 108 12.08 -9.66 6.51
C PRO A 108 13.50 -10.25 6.49
N LYS A 109 13.92 -10.79 5.33
CA LYS A 109 15.25 -11.38 5.15
C LYS A 109 16.40 -10.44 5.53
N ILE A 110 16.26 -9.14 5.22
CA ILE A 110 17.25 -8.13 5.61
C ILE A 110 17.41 -8.04 7.13
N TYR A 111 16.29 -8.09 7.87
CA TYR A 111 16.30 -8.07 9.33
C TYR A 111 17.13 -9.22 9.91
N VAL A 112 16.82 -10.43 9.47
CA VAL A 112 17.51 -11.66 9.92
C VAL A 112 18.99 -11.65 9.54
N ALA A 113 19.32 -11.19 8.32
CA ALA A 113 20.71 -11.15 7.86
C ALA A 113 21.55 -10.14 8.64
N MET A 114 21.02 -8.95 8.92
CA MET A 114 21.72 -7.94 9.73
C MET A 114 21.92 -8.43 11.17
N VAL A 115 20.89 -8.99 11.79
CA VAL A 115 21.00 -9.55 13.14
C VAL A 115 22.03 -10.66 13.17
N LYS A 116 22.05 -11.55 12.17
CA LYS A 116 23.05 -12.62 12.07
C LYS A 116 24.48 -12.09 11.95
N ALA A 117 24.69 -11.03 11.16
CA ALA A 117 26.00 -10.39 11.07
C ALA A 117 26.41 -9.73 12.41
N GLY A 118 25.47 -9.07 13.08
CA GLY A 118 25.71 -8.46 14.40
C GLY A 118 26.00 -9.48 15.50
N GLU A 119 25.33 -10.63 15.50
CA GLU A 119 25.62 -11.74 16.41
C GLU A 119 27.02 -12.30 16.18
N ALA A 120 27.37 -12.58 14.92
CA ALA A 120 28.67 -13.13 14.57
C ALA A 120 29.82 -12.16 14.88
N GLY A 121 29.60 -10.86 14.76
CA GLY A 121 30.58 -9.82 15.05
C GLY A 121 30.53 -9.26 16.47
N GLY A 122 29.65 -9.73 17.35
CA GLY A 122 29.47 -9.19 18.70
C GLY A 122 28.95 -7.73 18.74
N ALA A 123 28.43 -7.22 17.63
CA ALA A 123 28.01 -5.82 17.43
C ALA A 123 26.48 -5.67 17.34
N LEU A 124 25.72 -6.45 18.09
CA LEU A 124 24.26 -6.52 17.99
C LEU A 124 23.60 -5.15 18.26
N GLU A 125 24.13 -4.37 19.20
CA GLU A 125 23.66 -3.01 19.52
C GLU A 125 23.72 -2.10 18.28
N SER A 126 24.90 -1.98 17.67
CA SER A 126 25.11 -1.14 16.49
C SER A 126 24.23 -1.58 15.33
N VAL A 127 24.12 -2.88 15.09
CA VAL A 127 23.29 -3.44 14.01
C VAL A 127 21.81 -3.20 14.25
N LEU A 128 21.31 -3.36 15.48
CA LEU A 128 19.90 -3.06 15.80
C LEU A 128 19.58 -1.57 15.64
N SER A 129 20.51 -0.68 16.01
CA SER A 129 20.37 0.77 15.80
C SER A 129 20.26 1.11 14.31
N ARG A 130 21.16 0.57 13.48
CA ARG A 130 21.14 0.74 12.01
C ARG A 130 19.88 0.15 11.39
N LEU A 131 19.44 -1.01 11.86
CA LEU A 131 18.22 -1.66 11.41
C LEU A 131 16.97 -0.82 11.73
N ALA A 132 16.92 -0.24 12.93
CA ALA A 132 15.85 0.68 13.32
C ALA A 132 15.81 1.92 12.41
N GLU A 133 16.96 2.52 12.16
CA GLU A 133 17.09 3.68 11.27
C GLU A 133 16.66 3.33 9.82
N PHE A 134 17.13 2.20 9.29
CA PHE A 134 16.71 1.70 7.98
C PHE A 134 15.19 1.55 7.89
N MET A 135 14.57 0.91 8.88
CA MET A 135 13.12 0.70 8.89
C MET A 135 12.33 1.99 9.03
N GLU A 136 12.84 2.97 9.77
CA GLU A 136 12.23 4.30 9.91
C GLU A 136 12.31 5.09 8.60
N LYS A 137 13.48 5.09 7.91
CA LYS A 137 13.65 5.72 6.60
C LYS A 137 12.72 5.07 5.56
N GLU A 138 12.64 3.73 5.53
CA GLU A 138 11.71 3.02 4.63
C GLU A 138 10.23 3.34 4.93
N ALA A 139 9.85 3.39 6.20
CA ALA A 139 8.49 3.75 6.62
C ALA A 139 8.15 5.20 6.27
N LYS A 140 9.09 6.13 6.45
CA LYS A 140 8.98 7.55 6.08
C LYS A 140 8.78 7.72 4.57
N LEU A 141 9.61 7.05 3.75
CA LEU A 141 9.49 7.09 2.29
C LEU A 141 8.13 6.57 1.82
N LYS A 142 7.70 5.41 2.31
CA LYS A 142 6.36 4.86 2.02
C LYS A 142 5.24 5.79 2.48
N GLY A 143 5.41 6.41 3.65
CA GLY A 143 4.47 7.38 4.21
C GLY A 143 4.29 8.59 3.32
N LYS A 144 5.39 9.19 2.85
CA LYS A 144 5.39 10.35 1.96
C LYS A 144 4.63 10.07 0.65
N ILE A 145 4.96 8.95 -0.02
CA ILE A 145 4.28 8.55 -1.26
C ILE A 145 2.77 8.36 -1.00
N LYS A 146 2.42 7.68 0.10
CA LYS A 146 1.01 7.44 0.45
C LYS A 146 0.25 8.74 0.76
N SER A 147 0.87 9.67 1.47
CA SER A 147 0.25 10.96 1.81
C SER A 147 0.04 11.81 0.56
N ALA A 148 1.00 11.85 -0.36
CA ALA A 148 0.88 12.58 -1.62
C ALA A 148 -0.26 12.03 -2.49
N MET A 149 -0.52 10.72 -2.45
CA MET A 149 -1.62 10.08 -3.19
C MET A 149 -2.99 10.24 -2.51
N ALA A 150 -3.07 10.75 -1.28
CA ALA A 150 -4.34 10.88 -0.56
C ALA A 150 -5.28 11.89 -1.22
N TYR A 151 -4.78 13.09 -1.56
CA TYR A 151 -5.57 14.13 -2.22
C TYR A 151 -6.11 13.67 -3.58
N PRO A 152 -5.28 13.19 -4.54
CA PRO A 152 -5.78 12.66 -5.80
C PRO A 152 -6.82 11.54 -5.63
N ALA A 153 -6.60 10.65 -4.66
CA ALA A 153 -7.54 9.56 -4.41
C ALA A 153 -8.92 10.07 -3.94
N VAL A 154 -8.96 11.07 -3.04
CA VAL A 154 -10.22 11.69 -2.60
C VAL A 154 -10.93 12.37 -3.76
N VAL A 155 -10.21 13.15 -4.58
CA VAL A 155 -10.78 13.83 -5.75
C VAL A 155 -11.38 12.82 -6.73
N VAL A 156 -10.68 11.73 -7.03
CA VAL A 156 -11.19 10.66 -7.91
C VAL A 156 -12.44 10.00 -7.33
N VAL A 157 -12.48 9.72 -6.03
CA VAL A 157 -13.67 9.13 -5.38
C VAL A 157 -14.88 10.07 -5.47
N VAL A 158 -14.69 11.36 -5.19
CA VAL A 158 -15.76 12.37 -5.31
C VAL A 158 -16.25 12.50 -6.76
N MET A 159 -15.31 12.56 -7.71
CA MET A 159 -15.61 12.61 -9.14
C MET A 159 -16.45 11.40 -9.59
N ILE A 160 -16.04 10.18 -9.23
CA ILE A 160 -16.80 8.97 -9.53
C ILE A 160 -18.18 9.01 -8.88
N GLY A 161 -18.30 9.51 -7.64
CA GLY A 161 -19.58 9.68 -6.95
C GLY A 161 -20.54 10.61 -7.70
N ILE A 162 -20.05 11.78 -8.12
CA ILE A 162 -20.84 12.76 -8.89
C ILE A 162 -21.26 12.16 -10.25
N LEU A 163 -20.33 11.56 -10.98
CA LEU A 163 -20.63 10.94 -12.27
C LEU A 163 -21.65 9.80 -12.13
N THR A 164 -21.51 8.97 -11.12
CA THR A 164 -22.48 7.89 -10.83
C THR A 164 -23.86 8.47 -10.53
N PHE A 165 -23.93 9.53 -9.71
CA PHE A 165 -25.20 10.20 -9.43
C PHE A 165 -25.87 10.75 -10.69
N ILE A 166 -25.11 11.43 -11.56
CA ILE A 166 -25.62 11.96 -12.83
C ILE A 166 -26.14 10.80 -13.70
N MET A 167 -25.37 9.74 -13.87
CA MET A 167 -25.71 8.60 -14.73
C MET A 167 -26.90 7.78 -14.21
N VAL A 168 -27.07 7.64 -12.90
CA VAL A 168 -28.13 6.79 -12.30
C VAL A 168 -29.42 7.57 -12.02
N LYS A 169 -29.32 8.90 -11.81
CA LYS A 169 -30.51 9.72 -11.46
C LYS A 169 -30.87 10.72 -12.56
N ILE A 170 -29.91 11.50 -13.04
CA ILE A 170 -30.20 12.59 -13.98
C ILE A 170 -30.49 12.05 -15.39
N VAL A 171 -29.58 11.21 -15.94
CA VAL A 171 -29.73 10.70 -17.30
C VAL A 171 -31.07 9.95 -17.51
N PRO A 172 -31.54 9.04 -16.61
CA PRO A 172 -32.82 8.37 -16.77
C PRO A 172 -34.03 9.33 -16.74
N THR A 173 -33.92 10.42 -15.96
CA THR A 173 -35.00 11.45 -15.94
C THR A 173 -35.13 12.12 -17.30
N PHE A 174 -34.03 12.50 -17.93
CA PHE A 174 -34.03 13.04 -19.30
C PHE A 174 -34.47 12.00 -20.34
N THR A 175 -34.11 10.73 -20.16
CA THR A 175 -34.56 9.65 -21.07
C THR A 175 -36.08 9.55 -21.09
N LYS A 176 -36.74 9.62 -19.93
CA LYS A 176 -38.22 9.63 -19.85
C LYS A 176 -38.85 10.84 -20.55
N ILE A 177 -38.26 12.04 -20.34
CA ILE A 177 -38.72 13.25 -21.02
C ILE A 177 -38.65 13.08 -22.54
N PHE A 178 -37.56 12.47 -23.06
CA PHE A 178 -37.46 12.23 -24.51
C PHE A 178 -38.44 11.18 -25.02
N GLU A 179 -38.76 10.17 -24.23
CA GLU A 179 -39.80 9.17 -24.54
C GLU A 179 -41.18 9.80 -24.55
N ASP A 180 -41.51 10.62 -23.53
CA ASP A 180 -42.79 11.29 -23.40
C ASP A 180 -43.04 12.35 -24.51
N MET A 181 -41.97 12.95 -25.04
CA MET A 181 -42.04 13.94 -26.13
C MET A 181 -42.02 13.29 -27.53
N GLU A 182 -42.06 11.97 -27.64
CA GLU A 182 -42.02 11.21 -28.89
C GLU A 182 -40.88 11.69 -29.82
N VAL A 183 -39.73 12.00 -29.22
CA VAL A 183 -38.54 12.46 -29.95
C VAL A 183 -38.07 11.34 -30.88
N GLY A 184 -38.18 11.57 -32.20
CA GLY A 184 -37.71 10.62 -33.22
C GLY A 184 -36.26 10.18 -33.01
N ASP A 185 -35.51 9.87 -34.04
CA ASP A 185 -34.14 9.33 -33.94
C ASP A 185 -33.22 10.20 -33.07
N LEU A 186 -32.80 9.64 -31.91
CA LEU A 186 -31.88 10.27 -30.98
C LEU A 186 -30.46 10.27 -31.55
N PRO A 187 -29.66 11.32 -31.32
CA PRO A 187 -28.24 11.36 -31.72
C PRO A 187 -27.44 10.17 -31.14
N ALA A 188 -26.47 9.69 -31.89
CA ALA A 188 -25.63 8.54 -31.50
C ALA A 188 -24.95 8.72 -30.14
N THR A 189 -24.52 9.94 -29.80
CA THR A 189 -23.95 10.32 -28.50
C THR A 189 -24.94 10.13 -27.35
N THR A 190 -26.18 10.54 -27.54
CA THR A 190 -27.27 10.37 -26.55
C THR A 190 -27.63 8.89 -26.37
N VAL A 191 -27.72 8.12 -27.45
CA VAL A 191 -27.98 6.67 -27.38
C VAL A 191 -26.85 5.96 -26.63
N LEU A 192 -25.58 6.32 -26.86
CA LEU A 192 -24.44 5.77 -26.14
C LEU A 192 -24.52 6.10 -24.63
N LEU A 193 -24.82 7.37 -24.29
CA LEU A 193 -24.96 7.81 -22.92
C LEU A 193 -26.09 7.04 -22.18
N ILE A 194 -27.25 6.87 -22.81
CA ILE A 194 -28.38 6.13 -22.27
C ILE A 194 -28.02 4.64 -22.06
N LYS A 195 -27.33 4.02 -22.99
CA LYS A 195 -26.86 2.62 -22.86
C LYS A 195 -25.94 2.45 -21.65
N ILE A 196 -24.98 3.37 -21.47
CA ILE A 196 -24.06 3.35 -20.32
C ILE A 196 -24.85 3.58 -19.02
N SER A 197 -25.78 4.55 -19.02
CA SER A 197 -26.64 4.86 -17.85
C SER A 197 -27.50 3.65 -17.45
N LYS A 198 -28.18 2.98 -18.40
CA LYS A 198 -28.98 1.77 -18.15
C LYS A 198 -28.09 0.64 -17.59
N LEU A 199 -26.89 0.45 -18.15
CA LEU A 199 -25.92 -0.54 -17.63
C LEU A 199 -25.53 -0.24 -16.17
N MET A 200 -25.32 1.03 -15.83
CA MET A 200 -24.96 1.45 -14.46
C MET A 200 -26.14 1.35 -13.50
N ALA A 201 -27.36 1.68 -13.92
CA ALA A 201 -28.56 1.69 -13.08
C ALA A 201 -29.09 0.26 -12.82
N GLU A 202 -29.19 -0.57 -13.88
CA GLU A 202 -29.84 -1.88 -13.80
C GLU A 202 -28.86 -3.03 -13.50
N ARG A 203 -27.61 -2.89 -13.92
CA ARG A 203 -26.58 -3.96 -13.84
C ARG A 203 -25.32 -3.52 -13.11
N SER A 204 -25.46 -2.68 -12.09
CA SER A 204 -24.34 -2.20 -11.26
C SER A 204 -23.45 -3.35 -10.72
N TYR A 205 -24.05 -4.51 -10.43
CA TYR A 205 -23.31 -5.70 -9.99
C TYR A 205 -22.31 -6.21 -11.04
N LEU A 206 -22.59 -6.04 -12.36
CA LEU A 206 -21.65 -6.43 -13.42
C LEU A 206 -20.41 -5.53 -13.42
N ILE A 207 -20.56 -4.24 -13.13
CA ILE A 207 -19.45 -3.30 -13.03
C ILE A 207 -18.55 -3.68 -11.84
N VAL A 208 -19.17 -3.97 -10.69
CA VAL A 208 -18.43 -4.43 -9.51
C VAL A 208 -17.74 -5.76 -9.78
N ALA A 209 -18.44 -6.73 -10.40
CA ALA A 209 -17.86 -8.01 -10.78
C ALA A 209 -16.70 -7.87 -11.78
N PHE A 210 -16.82 -6.96 -12.75
CA PHE A 210 -15.76 -6.67 -13.72
C PHE A 210 -14.52 -6.06 -13.05
N ILE A 211 -14.70 -5.07 -12.16
CA ILE A 211 -13.59 -4.47 -11.40
C ILE A 211 -12.92 -5.54 -10.52
N PHE A 212 -13.71 -6.36 -9.84
CA PHE A 212 -13.20 -7.44 -9.01
C PHE A 212 -12.44 -8.49 -9.84
N GLY A 213 -12.97 -8.84 -11.01
CA GLY A 213 -12.32 -9.71 -11.98
C GLY A 213 -10.97 -9.16 -12.45
N LEU A 214 -10.89 -7.85 -12.78
CA LEU A 214 -9.65 -7.18 -13.15
C LEU A 214 -8.62 -7.22 -12.00
N VAL A 215 -9.05 -6.98 -10.76
CA VAL A 215 -8.16 -7.05 -9.59
C VAL A 215 -7.62 -8.47 -9.39
N ILE A 216 -8.47 -9.49 -9.53
CA ILE A 216 -8.03 -10.89 -9.46
C ILE A 216 -7.07 -11.20 -10.59
N LEU A 217 -7.40 -10.84 -11.83
CA LEU A 217 -6.56 -11.06 -13.01
C LEU A 217 -5.19 -10.41 -12.82
N TYR A 218 -5.15 -9.16 -12.36
CA TYR A 218 -3.89 -8.47 -12.04
C TYR A 218 -3.09 -9.21 -10.96
N ARG A 219 -3.74 -9.68 -9.88
CA ARG A 219 -3.07 -10.44 -8.81
C ARG A 219 -2.54 -11.80 -9.28
N VAL A 220 -3.25 -12.47 -10.16
CA VAL A 220 -2.79 -13.73 -10.78
C VAL A 220 -1.64 -13.46 -11.75
N ALA A 221 -1.77 -12.46 -12.61
CA ALA A 221 -0.75 -12.05 -13.56
C ALA A 221 0.59 -11.69 -12.88
N THR A 222 0.54 -11.01 -11.73
CA THR A 222 1.75 -10.66 -10.96
C THR A 222 2.42 -11.84 -10.25
N LYS A 223 1.79 -13.03 -10.18
CA LYS A 223 2.43 -14.24 -9.66
C LYS A 223 3.30 -14.96 -10.70
N ILE A 224 3.03 -14.75 -11.99
CA ILE A 224 3.78 -15.35 -13.08
C ILE A 224 4.99 -14.47 -13.36
N LYS A 225 6.22 -15.01 -13.27
CA LYS A 225 7.46 -14.24 -13.40
C LYS A 225 7.56 -13.45 -14.70
N PHE A 226 7.18 -14.05 -15.83
CA PHE A 226 7.23 -13.39 -17.14
C PHE A 226 6.28 -12.18 -17.21
N THR A 227 5.03 -12.37 -16.77
CA THR A 227 4.02 -11.30 -16.78
C THR A 227 4.39 -10.18 -15.80
N LYS A 228 4.94 -10.54 -14.63
CA LYS A 228 5.44 -9.57 -13.64
C LYS A 228 6.56 -8.72 -14.22
N TYR A 229 7.53 -9.32 -14.92
CA TYR A 229 8.60 -8.58 -15.61
C TYR A 229 8.04 -7.56 -16.60
N LEU A 230 7.07 -7.96 -17.43
CA LEU A 230 6.45 -7.07 -18.43
C LEU A 230 5.68 -5.93 -17.74
N ILE A 231 4.87 -6.24 -16.74
CA ILE A 231 4.15 -5.23 -15.95
C ILE A 231 5.12 -4.24 -15.29
N ASP A 232 6.20 -4.72 -14.68
CA ASP A 232 7.19 -3.89 -14.01
C ASP A 232 7.98 -3.03 -15.01
N LYS A 233 8.25 -3.54 -16.23
CA LYS A 233 8.85 -2.78 -17.32
C LYS A 233 7.93 -1.65 -17.79
N VAL A 234 6.63 -1.93 -17.93
CA VAL A 234 5.62 -0.92 -18.31
C VAL A 234 5.51 0.16 -17.22
N LYS A 235 5.47 -0.23 -15.95
CA LYS A 235 5.42 0.72 -14.82
C LYS A 235 6.56 1.74 -14.84
N LEU A 236 7.78 1.32 -15.20
CA LEU A 236 8.93 2.22 -15.31
C LEU A 236 8.82 3.23 -16.47
N ARG A 237 8.00 2.93 -17.48
CA ARG A 237 7.79 3.78 -18.68
C ARG A 237 6.56 4.69 -18.58
N LEU A 238 5.74 4.55 -17.54
CA LEU A 238 4.57 5.41 -17.36
C LEU A 238 5.00 6.87 -17.16
N PHE A 239 4.41 7.78 -17.93
CA PHE A 239 4.81 9.19 -18.00
C PHE A 239 4.78 9.87 -16.62
N ILE A 240 3.71 9.68 -15.84
CA ILE A 240 3.52 10.34 -14.52
C ILE A 240 4.17 9.53 -13.39
N PHE A 241 3.95 8.22 -13.36
CA PHE A 241 4.36 7.36 -12.25
C PHE A 241 5.76 6.77 -12.43
N GLY A 242 6.24 6.65 -13.68
CA GLY A 242 7.54 6.03 -13.98
C GLY A 242 8.71 6.67 -13.25
N PRO A 243 8.86 8.00 -13.27
CA PRO A 243 9.94 8.69 -12.54
C PRO A 243 9.93 8.41 -11.04
N VAL A 244 8.74 8.45 -10.40
CA VAL A 244 8.61 8.16 -8.95
C VAL A 244 8.98 6.72 -8.65
N ILE A 245 8.49 5.76 -9.47
CA ILE A 245 8.76 4.34 -9.30
C ILE A 245 10.25 4.04 -9.49
N SER A 246 10.86 4.54 -10.57
CA SER A 246 12.28 4.33 -10.87
C SER A 246 13.18 4.87 -9.76
N LYS A 247 12.98 6.13 -9.36
CA LYS A 247 13.77 6.77 -8.29
C LYS A 247 13.59 6.06 -6.95
N THR A 248 12.36 5.64 -6.63
CA THR A 248 12.07 4.85 -5.40
C THR A 248 12.80 3.51 -5.40
N ILE A 249 12.88 2.83 -6.55
CA ILE A 249 13.59 1.55 -6.67
C ILE A 249 15.09 1.75 -6.47
N ILE A 250 15.68 2.78 -7.06
CA ILE A 250 17.11 3.09 -6.91
C ILE A 250 17.43 3.52 -5.48
N ALA A 251 16.62 4.40 -4.87
CA ALA A 251 16.78 4.78 -3.46
C ALA A 251 16.75 3.56 -2.53
N ARG A 252 15.77 2.66 -2.74
CA ARG A 252 15.67 1.41 -1.96
C ARG A 252 16.85 0.49 -2.21
N PHE A 253 17.29 0.31 -3.46
CA PHE A 253 18.48 -0.46 -3.80
C PHE A 253 19.70 0.07 -3.02
N ALA A 254 20.01 1.35 -3.17
CA ALA A 254 21.19 1.97 -2.57
C ALA A 254 21.11 1.91 -1.03
N ARG A 255 19.97 2.28 -0.44
CA ARG A 255 19.77 2.24 1.02
C ARG A 255 19.90 0.84 1.59
N THR A 256 19.27 -0.15 0.94
CA THR A 256 19.33 -1.55 1.40
C THR A 256 20.76 -2.09 1.30
N PHE A 257 21.44 -1.82 0.18
CA PHE A 257 22.80 -2.30 -0.05
C PHE A 257 23.79 -1.62 0.90
N ALA A 258 23.73 -0.29 1.04
CA ALA A 258 24.54 0.46 2.02
C ALA A 258 24.37 -0.14 3.43
N THR A 259 23.14 -0.28 3.91
CA THR A 259 22.85 -0.78 5.25
C THR A 259 23.43 -2.17 5.49
N LEU A 260 23.34 -3.07 4.51
CA LEU A 260 23.87 -4.44 4.62
C LEU A 260 25.40 -4.44 4.66
N ILE A 261 26.07 -3.70 3.76
CA ILE A 261 27.53 -3.61 3.72
C ILE A 261 28.08 -3.01 5.01
N THR A 262 27.52 -1.87 5.45
CA THR A 262 27.94 -1.21 6.70
C THR A 262 27.68 -2.08 7.94
N SER A 263 26.72 -3.02 7.87
CA SER A 263 26.46 -3.99 8.94
C SER A 263 27.31 -5.25 8.87
N GLY A 264 28.30 -5.32 7.94
CA GLY A 264 29.22 -6.44 7.80
C GLY A 264 28.63 -7.65 7.07
N VAL A 265 27.50 -7.54 6.39
CA VAL A 265 26.94 -8.62 5.58
C VAL A 265 27.78 -8.80 4.31
N PRO A 266 28.24 -10.02 3.97
CA PRO A 266 29.04 -10.26 2.77
C PRO A 266 28.37 -9.76 1.49
N ILE A 267 29.14 -9.19 0.55
CA ILE A 267 28.64 -8.55 -0.68
C ILE A 267 27.69 -9.45 -1.48
N LEU A 268 28.05 -10.71 -1.71
CA LEU A 268 27.22 -11.66 -2.47
C LEU A 268 25.88 -11.95 -1.77
N GLN A 269 25.88 -12.02 -0.45
CA GLN A 269 24.66 -12.18 0.33
C GLN A 269 23.82 -10.89 0.33
N SER A 270 24.46 -9.73 0.43
CA SER A 270 23.82 -8.43 0.34
C SER A 270 23.12 -8.25 -1.00
N LEU A 271 23.78 -8.54 -2.13
CA LEU A 271 23.19 -8.52 -3.46
C LEU A 271 21.97 -9.46 -3.58
N GLN A 272 22.02 -10.66 -2.96
CA GLN A 272 20.88 -11.57 -2.94
C GLN A 272 19.67 -10.98 -2.19
N ILE A 273 19.91 -10.35 -1.04
CA ILE A 273 18.85 -9.74 -0.23
C ILE A 273 18.27 -8.53 -0.95
N VAL A 274 19.12 -7.68 -1.53
CA VAL A 274 18.71 -6.51 -2.30
C VAL A 274 17.84 -6.92 -3.51
N ARG A 275 18.25 -7.95 -4.26
CA ARG A 275 17.45 -8.54 -5.34
C ARG A 275 16.04 -8.91 -4.87
N ASP A 276 15.94 -9.58 -3.72
CA ASP A 276 14.66 -10.07 -3.19
C ASP A 276 13.77 -8.94 -2.64
N THR A 277 14.34 -7.78 -2.30
CA THR A 277 13.66 -6.66 -1.64
C THR A 277 13.41 -5.45 -2.52
N VAL A 278 14.09 -5.32 -3.67
CA VAL A 278 14.03 -4.15 -4.55
C VAL A 278 12.63 -3.88 -5.12
N GLY A 279 11.82 -4.92 -5.29
CA GLY A 279 10.40 -4.81 -5.62
C GLY A 279 10.08 -4.56 -7.10
N ASN A 280 11.05 -4.70 -8.00
CA ASN A 280 10.87 -4.62 -9.46
C ASN A 280 11.69 -5.73 -10.12
N GLU A 281 11.07 -6.52 -11.02
CA GLU A 281 11.71 -7.70 -11.60
C GLU A 281 12.78 -7.34 -12.63
N VAL A 282 12.69 -6.18 -13.29
CA VAL A 282 13.73 -5.72 -14.25
C VAL A 282 15.03 -5.45 -13.48
N ILE A 283 14.97 -4.68 -12.41
CA ILE A 283 16.12 -4.35 -11.56
C ILE A 283 16.60 -5.60 -10.80
N ALA A 284 15.69 -6.46 -10.34
CA ALA A 284 16.04 -7.72 -9.66
C ALA A 284 16.87 -8.64 -10.56
N ASN A 285 16.53 -8.71 -11.85
CA ASN A 285 17.30 -9.50 -12.82
C ASN A 285 18.69 -8.91 -13.07
N ALA A 286 18.81 -7.58 -13.20
CA ALA A 286 20.09 -6.89 -13.31
C ALA A 286 20.98 -7.16 -12.05
N ILE A 287 20.40 -7.06 -10.84
CA ILE A 287 21.14 -7.37 -9.60
C ILE A 287 21.57 -8.85 -9.56
N ASN A 288 20.75 -9.76 -10.06
CA ASN A 288 21.10 -11.17 -10.13
C ASN A 288 22.27 -11.43 -11.10
N GLU A 289 22.31 -10.74 -12.23
CA GLU A 289 23.43 -10.77 -13.16
C GLU A 289 24.70 -10.23 -12.51
N ILE A 290 24.62 -9.05 -11.86
CA ILE A 290 25.73 -8.48 -11.09
C ILE A 290 26.26 -9.50 -10.08
N ARG A 291 25.38 -10.10 -9.27
CA ARG A 291 25.76 -11.08 -8.26
C ARG A 291 26.50 -12.28 -8.86
N ASN A 292 26.04 -12.79 -10.02
CA ASN A 292 26.65 -13.95 -10.65
C ASN A 292 28.07 -13.65 -11.16
N ARG A 293 28.26 -12.48 -11.79
CA ARG A 293 29.55 -12.03 -12.28
C ARG A 293 30.53 -11.65 -11.18
N VAL A 294 30.03 -11.01 -10.11
CA VAL A 294 30.84 -10.74 -8.91
C VAL A 294 31.36 -12.03 -8.27
N ARG A 295 30.58 -13.12 -8.32
CA ARG A 295 31.05 -14.45 -7.90
C ARG A 295 32.18 -14.97 -8.77
N GLU A 296 32.26 -14.59 -10.03
CA GLU A 296 33.32 -14.91 -11.01
C GLU A 296 34.54 -13.99 -10.85
N GLY A 297 34.50 -13.00 -9.93
CA GLY A 297 35.58 -12.07 -9.65
C GLY A 297 35.54 -10.75 -10.43
N GLU A 298 34.46 -10.49 -11.19
CA GLU A 298 34.31 -9.21 -11.88
C GLU A 298 33.89 -8.10 -10.89
N GLY A 299 34.30 -6.84 -11.20
CA GLY A 299 33.88 -5.65 -10.43
C GLY A 299 32.39 -5.33 -10.61
N ILE A 300 31.77 -4.78 -9.58
CA ILE A 300 30.34 -4.45 -9.54
C ILE A 300 29.99 -3.35 -10.56
N SER A 301 30.78 -2.28 -10.56
CA SER A 301 30.55 -1.08 -11.38
C SER A 301 30.53 -1.36 -12.87
N GLY A 302 31.50 -2.15 -13.35
CA GLY A 302 31.59 -2.54 -14.76
C GLY A 302 30.37 -3.34 -15.24
N ILE A 303 29.85 -4.23 -14.40
CA ILE A 303 28.67 -5.02 -14.70
C ILE A 303 27.41 -4.13 -14.69
N MET A 304 27.28 -3.25 -13.70
CA MET A 304 26.16 -2.30 -13.62
C MET A 304 26.05 -1.44 -14.88
N LEU A 305 27.18 -0.97 -15.41
CA LEU A 305 27.23 -0.20 -16.65
C LEU A 305 26.72 -1.03 -17.84
N ARG A 306 27.14 -2.28 -17.95
CA ARG A 306 26.70 -3.19 -19.04
C ARG A 306 25.23 -3.54 -19.00
N THR A 307 24.64 -3.66 -17.80
CA THR A 307 23.20 -3.95 -17.67
C THR A 307 22.31 -2.80 -18.13
N GLY A 308 22.80 -1.56 -18.10
CA GLY A 308 22.02 -0.36 -18.43
C GLY A 308 20.79 -0.13 -17.57
N ALA A 309 20.66 -0.88 -16.48
CA ALA A 309 19.50 -0.83 -15.59
C ALA A 309 19.59 0.26 -14.51
N PHE A 310 20.79 0.82 -14.33
CA PHE A 310 21.09 1.84 -13.31
C PHE A 310 21.52 3.16 -13.98
N PRO A 311 21.13 4.30 -13.40
CA PRO A 311 21.59 5.60 -13.88
C PRO A 311 23.12 5.76 -13.78
N PRO A 312 23.76 6.54 -14.67
CA PRO A 312 25.22 6.73 -14.70
C PRO A 312 25.79 7.22 -13.36
N MET A 313 25.09 8.12 -12.68
CA MET A 313 25.51 8.62 -11.37
C MET A 313 25.69 7.48 -10.36
N VAL A 314 24.74 6.54 -10.31
CA VAL A 314 24.80 5.40 -9.39
C VAL A 314 26.00 4.51 -9.72
N THR A 315 26.21 4.20 -11.00
CA THR A 315 27.30 3.36 -11.47
C THR A 315 28.67 3.99 -11.17
N ASN A 316 28.81 5.30 -11.42
CA ASN A 316 30.05 6.03 -11.15
C ASN A 316 30.35 6.10 -9.63
N MET A 317 29.35 6.35 -8.79
CA MET A 317 29.55 6.36 -7.32
C MET A 317 29.97 4.98 -6.80
N ILE A 318 29.41 3.91 -7.37
CA ILE A 318 29.82 2.54 -7.03
C ILE A 318 31.24 2.24 -7.51
N ALA A 319 31.62 2.73 -8.70
CA ALA A 319 33.00 2.59 -9.20
C ALA A 319 34.01 3.25 -8.22
N VAL A 320 33.75 4.50 -7.82
CA VAL A 320 34.58 5.19 -6.83
C VAL A 320 34.62 4.41 -5.50
N GLY A 321 33.47 3.93 -5.03
CA GLY A 321 33.40 3.14 -3.81
C GLY A 321 34.17 1.80 -3.89
N GLU A 322 34.18 1.18 -5.07
CA GLU A 322 34.91 -0.07 -5.34
C GLU A 322 36.42 0.17 -5.39
N GLU A 323 36.87 1.24 -6.06
CA GLU A 323 38.29 1.61 -6.15
C GLU A 323 38.86 2.09 -4.81
N THR A 324 38.08 2.82 -4.02
CA THR A 324 38.54 3.39 -2.73
C THR A 324 38.28 2.48 -1.53
N GLY A 325 37.55 1.37 -1.71
CA GLY A 325 37.09 0.51 -0.62
C GLY A 325 36.01 1.13 0.26
N ALA A 326 35.45 2.29 -0.12
CA ALA A 326 34.44 3.03 0.64
C ALA A 326 33.03 2.86 0.03
N MET A 327 32.67 1.63 -0.34
CA MET A 327 31.42 1.28 -1.00
C MET A 327 30.19 1.69 -0.17
N ASP A 328 30.25 1.50 1.14
CA ASP A 328 29.19 1.84 2.09
C ASP A 328 28.88 3.34 2.08
N ALA A 329 29.92 4.19 2.18
CA ALA A 329 29.77 5.65 2.16
C ALA A 329 29.23 6.17 0.81
N MET A 330 29.67 5.57 -0.30
CA MET A 330 29.19 5.97 -1.64
C MET A 330 27.73 5.55 -1.84
N LEU A 331 27.35 4.36 -1.43
CA LEU A 331 25.96 3.89 -1.49
C LEU A 331 25.04 4.71 -0.58
N GLU A 332 25.51 5.16 0.58
CA GLU A 332 24.74 6.02 1.47
C GLU A 332 24.45 7.38 0.82
N LYS A 333 25.45 8.01 0.19
CA LYS A 333 25.27 9.26 -0.58
C LYS A 333 24.30 9.08 -1.75
N VAL A 334 24.38 7.96 -2.48
CA VAL A 334 23.44 7.63 -3.54
C VAL A 334 22.03 7.49 -2.98
N ALA A 335 21.86 6.81 -1.84
CA ALA A 335 20.56 6.65 -1.21
C ALA A 335 19.94 7.98 -0.80
N ASP A 336 20.72 8.87 -0.15
CA ASP A 336 20.25 10.19 0.29
C ASP A 336 19.88 11.08 -0.92
N ALA A 337 20.69 11.08 -1.98
CA ALA A 337 20.40 11.83 -3.21
C ALA A 337 19.10 11.34 -3.87
N TYR A 338 18.93 10.02 -4.01
CA TYR A 338 17.72 9.46 -4.63
C TYR A 338 16.48 9.58 -3.74
N GLU A 339 16.61 9.57 -2.42
CA GLU A 339 15.50 9.88 -1.50
C GLU A 339 15.00 11.32 -1.71
N ALA A 340 15.93 12.29 -1.88
CA ALA A 340 15.59 13.67 -2.22
C ALA A 340 14.94 13.78 -3.62
N GLU A 341 15.46 13.04 -4.60
CA GLU A 341 14.87 12.98 -5.93
C GLU A 341 13.47 12.34 -5.95
N VAL A 342 13.20 11.36 -5.08
CA VAL A 342 11.85 10.81 -4.90
C VAL A 342 10.91 11.87 -4.36
N ASP A 343 11.35 12.66 -3.37
CA ASP A 343 10.54 13.75 -2.82
C ASP A 343 10.16 14.77 -3.92
N ALA A 344 11.11 15.18 -4.74
CA ALA A 344 10.87 16.07 -5.87
C ALA A 344 9.95 15.45 -6.93
N ALA A 345 10.15 14.16 -7.26
CA ALA A 345 9.32 13.46 -8.23
C ALA A 345 7.87 13.28 -7.74
N VAL A 346 7.68 13.02 -6.45
CA VAL A 346 6.35 12.91 -5.82
C VAL A 346 5.63 14.26 -5.86
N ALA A 347 6.33 15.36 -5.55
CA ALA A 347 5.77 16.71 -5.65
C ALA A 347 5.36 17.05 -7.08
N ALA A 348 6.24 16.80 -8.06
CA ALA A 348 5.95 17.03 -9.47
C ALA A 348 4.76 16.17 -9.96
N MET A 349 4.70 14.90 -9.57
CA MET A 349 3.59 14.01 -9.90
C MET A 349 2.26 14.56 -9.37
N THR A 350 2.23 15.02 -8.12
CA THR A 350 1.01 15.56 -7.50
C THR A 350 0.54 16.81 -8.23
N SER A 351 1.45 17.73 -8.56
CA SER A 351 1.12 18.95 -9.32
C SER A 351 0.64 18.69 -10.74
N MET A 352 1.10 17.60 -11.39
CA MET A 352 0.63 17.21 -12.73
C MET A 352 -0.75 16.50 -12.68
N LEU A 353 -1.07 15.81 -11.60
CA LEU A 353 -2.35 15.09 -11.50
C LEU A 353 -3.53 16.06 -11.43
N GLU A 354 -3.41 17.21 -10.81
CA GLU A 354 -4.50 18.17 -10.63
C GLU A 354 -5.07 18.68 -11.97
N PRO A 355 -4.26 19.26 -12.89
CA PRO A 355 -4.77 19.66 -14.21
C PRO A 355 -5.39 18.50 -15.01
N ILE A 356 -4.79 17.32 -14.93
CA ILE A 356 -5.29 16.13 -15.64
C ILE A 356 -6.67 15.73 -15.11
N LEU A 357 -6.88 15.73 -13.79
CA LEU A 357 -8.17 15.42 -13.19
C LEU A 357 -9.23 16.44 -13.58
N ILE A 358 -8.88 17.74 -13.61
CA ILE A 358 -9.81 18.82 -14.05
C ILE A 358 -10.18 18.63 -15.51
N VAL A 359 -9.23 18.39 -16.40
CA VAL A 359 -9.50 18.17 -17.82
C VAL A 359 -10.33 16.91 -18.04
N CYS A 360 -10.00 15.80 -17.38
CA CYS A 360 -10.79 14.57 -17.46
C CYS A 360 -12.25 14.79 -17.02
N LEU A 361 -12.45 15.48 -15.89
CA LEU A 361 -13.79 15.81 -15.40
C LEU A 361 -14.53 16.71 -16.40
N GLY A 362 -13.87 17.75 -16.90
CA GLY A 362 -14.45 18.68 -17.89
C GLY A 362 -14.88 17.97 -19.16
N VAL A 363 -14.06 17.08 -19.71
CA VAL A 363 -14.38 16.28 -20.91
C VAL A 363 -15.59 15.36 -20.66
N VAL A 364 -15.61 14.65 -19.54
CA VAL A 364 -16.72 13.72 -19.23
C VAL A 364 -18.02 14.48 -18.98
N VAL A 365 -17.99 15.54 -18.19
CA VAL A 365 -19.18 16.37 -17.92
C VAL A 365 -19.65 17.06 -19.21
N GLY A 366 -18.73 17.62 -19.98
CA GLY A 366 -19.04 18.23 -21.28
C GLY A 366 -19.70 17.25 -22.24
N PHE A 367 -19.19 16.01 -22.34
CA PHE A 367 -19.81 14.95 -23.12
C PHE A 367 -21.25 14.64 -22.65
N ILE A 368 -21.47 14.53 -21.34
CA ILE A 368 -22.82 14.29 -20.78
C ILE A 368 -23.76 15.43 -21.13
N VAL A 369 -23.33 16.68 -20.91
CA VAL A 369 -24.12 17.87 -21.20
C VAL A 369 -24.50 17.93 -22.68
N ILE A 370 -23.53 17.83 -23.59
CA ILE A 370 -23.77 17.84 -25.03
C ILE A 370 -24.76 16.73 -25.43
N SER A 371 -24.55 15.51 -24.89
CA SER A 371 -25.39 14.35 -25.20
C SER A 371 -26.85 14.52 -24.71
N LEU A 372 -27.09 15.24 -23.61
CA LEU A 372 -28.43 15.51 -23.11
C LEU A 372 -29.11 16.69 -23.80
N PHE A 373 -28.34 17.72 -24.19
CA PHE A 373 -28.93 18.91 -24.81
C PHE A 373 -29.17 18.78 -26.33
N MET A 374 -28.43 17.92 -27.01
CA MET A 374 -28.52 17.76 -28.47
C MET A 374 -29.92 17.32 -28.96
N PRO A 375 -30.64 16.39 -28.28
CA PRO A 375 -32.04 16.10 -28.63
C PRO A 375 -32.95 17.30 -28.44
N LEU A 376 -32.77 18.08 -27.37
CA LEU A 376 -33.62 19.28 -27.11
C LEU A 376 -33.43 20.34 -28.18
N ILE A 377 -32.22 20.54 -28.66
CA ILE A 377 -31.94 21.46 -29.77
C ILE A 377 -32.62 20.99 -31.06
N LYS A 378 -32.59 19.69 -31.36
CA LYS A 378 -33.29 19.12 -32.52
C LYS A 378 -34.78 19.36 -32.45
N ILE A 379 -35.41 19.15 -31.28
CA ILE A 379 -36.84 19.42 -31.08
C ILE A 379 -37.15 20.92 -31.30
N ALA A 380 -36.37 21.82 -30.70
CA ALA A 380 -36.55 23.24 -30.86
C ALA A 380 -36.45 23.69 -32.32
N LEU A 381 -35.54 23.13 -33.09
CA LEU A 381 -35.37 23.41 -34.52
C LEU A 381 -36.55 22.85 -35.35
N SER A 382 -37.06 21.64 -35.04
CA SER A 382 -38.20 21.06 -35.74
C SER A 382 -39.51 21.85 -35.50
N LEU A 383 -39.72 22.36 -34.28
CA LEU A 383 -40.85 23.20 -33.94
C LEU A 383 -40.77 24.58 -34.63
N SER A 384 -39.61 25.16 -34.78
CA SER A 384 -39.38 26.44 -35.42
C SER A 384 -39.43 26.36 -36.96
N GLY A 385 -39.01 25.22 -37.55
CA GLY A 385 -39.10 24.98 -39.00
C GLY A 385 -40.49 24.65 -39.50
N GLY A 386 -41.35 24.04 -38.67
CA GLY A 386 -42.78 23.77 -39.00
C GLY A 386 -43.72 24.99 -38.97
N ALA A 387 -43.28 26.10 -38.35
CA ALA A 387 -44.06 27.35 -38.32
C ALA A 387 -43.91 28.22 -39.57
N GLY A 388 -43.00 27.84 -40.50
CA GLY A 388 -42.72 28.61 -41.72
C GLY A 388 -43.46 28.15 -43.01
N GLU A 389 -44.09 26.96 -43.02
CA GLU A 389 -44.76 26.40 -44.21
C GLU A 389 -46.29 26.46 -44.22
N GLY A 390 -46.91 27.05 -43.17
CA GLY A 390 -48.39 27.14 -43.04
C GLY A 390 -49.03 28.48 -43.48
N GLY A 391 -48.29 29.38 -44.15
CA GLY A 391 -48.74 30.71 -44.45
C GLY A 391 -48.65 31.13 -45.93
N GLY A 392 -49.18 30.34 -46.88
CA GLY A 392 -49.17 30.77 -48.29
C GLY A 392 -50.01 29.90 -49.19
N GLY A 393 -51.34 30.13 -49.20
CA GLY A 393 -52.18 29.42 -50.12
C GLY A 393 -53.68 29.70 -49.91
N GLY A 394 -54.11 30.93 -50.15
CA GLY A 394 -55.55 31.28 -50.12
C GLY A 394 -55.80 32.63 -50.83
N GLY A 395 -55.90 32.64 -52.10
CA GLY A 395 -56.27 33.81 -52.78
C GLY A 395 -56.33 33.62 -54.32
N GLU A 396 -57.42 33.03 -54.80
CA GLU A 396 -58.12 33.46 -56.00
C GLU A 396 -59.32 32.54 -56.18
#